data_5a7dfe2381a2e8884544dc582dadf11d
#
_entry.id   5a7dfe2381a2e8884544dc582dadf11d
#
_cell.length_a   1.000
_cell.length_b   1.000
_cell.length_c   1.000
_cell.angle_alpha   90.00
_cell.angle_beta   90.00
_cell.angle_gamma   90.00
#
_symmetry.space_group_name_H-M   'P 1'
#
loop_
_entity.id
_entity.type
_entity.pdbx_description
1 polymer ?
#
loop_
_entity_poly.entity_id
_entity_poly.type
_entity_poly.pdbx_seq_one_letter_code
_entity_poly.pdbx_strand_id
1 'polypeptide(L)'
;RFKIKTVYVQDDPRCMEEVITRRLKHSIDSDSSGFGRLPDAIFADGGITQIRAIKQAIYDVQKWINSELSGSVKLNIAVFGMVKDDTHSTRALIDEERNEIQISEKLMNLITNFQDQVHETAISYHRKLRDKEITKSELDEIKGIGETKKKELLKHFGSINKIREANIEEIAKIKG
;
A
#
# COMPACT_ATOMS: atom_id res chain seq x y z
N ARG A 1 -4.21 4.53 -0.86
CA ARG A 1 -3.28 3.55 -1.49
C ARG A 1 -2.69 4.15 -2.75
N PHE A 2 -1.39 3.92 -2.95
CA PHE A 2 -0.67 4.42 -4.13
C PHE A 2 -0.25 3.23 -4.99
N LYS A 3 -0.60 3.27 -6.28
CA LYS A 3 -0.10 2.30 -7.27
C LYS A 3 1.25 2.84 -7.78
N ILE A 4 2.28 1.99 -7.81
CA ILE A 4 3.58 2.33 -8.42
C ILE A 4 3.39 2.64 -9.89
N LYS A 5 4.01 3.70 -10.39
CA LYS A 5 3.84 4.19 -11.77
C LYS A 5 5.14 4.27 -12.57
N THR A 6 6.26 4.54 -11.89
CA THR A 6 7.54 4.85 -12.56
C THR A 6 8.61 3.78 -12.37
N VAL A 7 8.44 2.88 -11.39
CA VAL A 7 9.39 1.80 -11.13
C VAL A 7 8.89 0.52 -11.78
N TYR A 8 9.62 0.00 -12.77
CA TYR A 8 9.25 -1.18 -13.57
C TYR A 8 10.05 -2.44 -13.22
N VAL A 9 11.00 -2.32 -12.29
CA VAL A 9 11.83 -3.42 -11.80
C VAL A 9 11.54 -3.64 -10.31
N GLN A 10 11.90 -4.80 -9.79
CA GLN A 10 11.77 -5.07 -8.35
C GLN A 10 12.83 -4.26 -7.60
N ASP A 11 12.42 -3.09 -7.10
CA ASP A 11 13.25 -2.13 -6.36
C ASP A 11 12.40 -1.49 -5.27
N ASP A 12 12.35 -2.12 -4.13
CA ASP A 12 11.52 -1.69 -3.01
C ASP A 12 11.88 -0.29 -2.48
N PRO A 13 13.18 0.10 -2.35
CA PRO A 13 13.55 1.46 -1.99
C PRO A 13 13.01 2.53 -2.96
N ARG A 14 13.14 2.32 -4.26
CA ARG A 14 12.60 3.26 -5.28
C ARG A 14 11.08 3.30 -5.29
N CYS A 15 10.43 2.17 -5.11
CA CYS A 15 8.97 2.14 -4.95
C CYS A 15 8.52 2.96 -3.75
N MET A 16 9.25 2.86 -2.63
CA MET A 16 8.97 3.61 -1.41
C MET A 16 9.20 5.11 -1.62
N GLU A 17 10.29 5.48 -2.25
CA GLU A 17 10.61 6.88 -2.61
C GLU A 17 9.49 7.50 -3.48
N GLU A 18 9.03 6.79 -4.53
CA GLU A 18 7.91 7.22 -5.37
C GLU A 18 6.64 7.45 -4.54
N VAL A 19 6.27 6.48 -3.69
CA VAL A 19 5.04 6.54 -2.90
C VAL A 19 5.09 7.70 -1.90
N ILE A 20 6.20 7.87 -1.18
CA ILE A 20 6.36 8.94 -0.18
C ILE A 20 6.35 10.31 -0.87
N THR A 21 7.09 10.48 -1.96
CA THR A 21 7.11 11.73 -2.74
C THR A 21 5.71 12.12 -3.16
N ARG A 22 4.95 11.21 -3.75
CA ARG A 22 3.57 11.46 -4.20
C ARG A 22 2.62 11.73 -3.03
N ARG A 23 2.79 11.01 -1.92
CA ARG A 23 1.97 11.21 -0.71
C ARG A 23 2.17 12.60 -0.12
N LEU A 24 3.42 13.03 0.02
CA LEU A 24 3.76 14.34 0.58
C LEU A 24 3.31 15.49 -0.33
N LYS A 25 3.57 15.40 -1.63
CA LYS A 25 3.07 16.39 -2.61
C LYS A 25 1.56 16.51 -2.56
N HIS A 26 0.86 15.38 -2.53
CA HIS A 26 -0.61 15.38 -2.44
C HIS A 26 -1.14 16.02 -1.15
N SER A 27 -0.41 15.92 -0.04
CA SER A 27 -0.79 16.59 1.21
C SER A 27 -0.64 18.11 1.13
N ILE A 28 0.26 18.58 0.30
CA ILE A 28 0.53 20.03 0.13
C ILE A 28 -0.47 20.63 -0.86
N ASP A 29 -0.82 19.89 -1.92
CA ASP A 29 -1.67 20.37 -3.00
C ASP A 29 -3.17 20.30 -2.70
N SER A 30 -3.63 19.53 -1.70
CA SER A 30 -5.04 19.25 -1.49
C SER A 30 -5.52 19.57 -0.08
N ASP A 31 -6.31 20.65 0.02
CA ASP A 31 -6.97 21.07 1.27
C ASP A 31 -8.13 20.18 1.73
N SER A 32 -8.62 19.26 0.93
CA SER A 32 -9.95 18.66 1.12
C SER A 32 -10.03 17.14 1.18
N SER A 33 -8.95 16.42 1.01
CA SER A 33 -8.92 14.95 1.15
C SER A 33 -8.31 14.54 2.48
N GLY A 34 -8.65 13.36 3.01
CA GLY A 34 -8.04 12.79 4.23
C GLY A 34 -6.50 12.63 4.19
N PHE A 35 -5.86 13.19 3.18
CA PHE A 35 -4.42 13.30 2.97
C PHE A 35 -3.88 14.72 3.22
N GLY A 36 -4.70 15.70 3.56
CA GLY A 36 -4.29 17.10 3.70
C GLY A 36 -3.32 17.38 4.87
N ARG A 37 -3.19 16.46 5.83
CA ARG A 37 -2.24 16.61 6.95
C ARG A 37 -0.92 15.90 6.64
N LEU A 38 0.19 16.63 6.81
CA LEU A 38 1.53 16.06 6.80
C LEU A 38 1.72 15.15 8.03
N PRO A 39 2.42 14.01 7.90
CA PRO A 39 2.72 13.17 9.04
C PRO A 39 3.82 13.78 9.92
N ASP A 40 3.74 13.55 11.22
CA ASP A 40 4.79 13.91 12.17
C ASP A 40 5.92 12.85 12.17
N ALA A 41 5.58 11.59 11.86
CA ALA A 41 6.54 10.49 11.77
C ALA A 41 6.15 9.47 10.68
N ILE A 42 7.16 8.80 10.13
CA ILE A 42 7.01 7.68 9.19
C ILE A 42 7.77 6.48 9.76
N PHE A 43 7.07 5.36 9.88
CA PHE A 43 7.63 4.08 10.28
C PHE A 43 7.79 3.19 9.04
N ALA A 44 9.03 2.86 8.70
CA ALA A 44 9.35 2.01 7.57
C ALA A 44 9.36 0.53 8.01
N ASP A 45 8.68 -0.33 7.30
CA ASP A 45 8.79 -1.79 7.46
C ASP A 45 10.13 -2.25 6.83
N GLY A 46 11.20 -2.09 7.58
CA GLY A 46 12.56 -2.41 7.15
C GLY A 46 13.62 -1.55 7.83
N GLY A 47 14.85 -1.75 7.41
CA GLY A 47 16.03 -1.14 8.01
C GLY A 47 16.47 0.15 7.36
N ILE A 48 17.80 0.37 7.41
CA ILE A 48 18.45 1.61 6.99
C ILE A 48 18.21 1.98 5.51
N THR A 49 18.10 0.99 4.63
CA THR A 49 17.86 1.23 3.20
C THR A 49 16.52 1.91 2.98
N GLN A 50 15.47 1.45 3.67
CA GLN A 50 14.14 2.03 3.62
C GLN A 50 14.09 3.42 4.25
N ILE A 51 14.78 3.61 5.40
CA ILE A 51 14.91 4.93 6.05
C ILE A 51 15.52 5.94 5.07
N ARG A 52 16.64 5.57 4.42
CA ARG A 52 17.33 6.45 3.46
C ARG A 52 16.47 6.80 2.26
N ALA A 53 15.74 5.84 1.70
CA ALA A 53 14.80 6.09 0.60
C ALA A 53 13.70 7.09 1.00
N ILE A 54 13.12 6.94 2.19
CA ILE A 54 12.11 7.87 2.71
C ILE A 54 12.71 9.26 2.95
N LYS A 55 13.88 9.36 3.55
CA LYS A 55 14.56 10.65 3.78
C LYS A 55 14.93 11.34 2.47
N GLN A 56 15.36 10.58 1.45
CA GLN A 56 15.60 11.13 0.12
C GLN A 56 14.32 11.71 -0.48
N ALA A 57 13.20 11.00 -0.39
CA ALA A 57 11.91 11.50 -0.85
C ALA A 57 11.48 12.79 -0.12
N ILE A 58 11.68 12.86 1.21
CA ILE A 58 11.39 14.07 2.00
C ILE A 58 12.28 15.24 1.55
N TYR A 59 13.56 14.99 1.34
CA TYR A 59 14.52 16.00 0.84
C TYR A 59 14.11 16.53 -0.53
N ASP A 60 13.76 15.66 -1.46
CA ASP A 60 13.37 16.04 -2.82
C ASP A 60 12.05 16.83 -2.83
N VAL A 61 11.09 16.46 -1.98
CA VAL A 61 9.86 17.24 -1.82
C VAL A 61 10.14 18.59 -1.18
N GLN A 62 11.02 18.68 -0.17
CA GLN A 62 11.40 19.97 0.42
C GLN A 62 12.08 20.88 -0.62
N LYS A 63 12.95 20.32 -1.45
CA LYS A 63 13.58 21.05 -2.55
C LYS A 63 12.55 21.57 -3.54
N TRP A 64 11.57 20.76 -3.91
CA TRP A 64 10.45 21.15 -4.76
C TRP A 64 9.60 22.26 -4.13
N ILE A 65 9.27 22.17 -2.82
CA ILE A 65 8.55 23.22 -2.09
C ILE A 65 9.32 24.55 -2.17
N ASN A 66 10.62 24.53 -1.96
CA ASN A 66 11.46 25.73 -1.97
C ASN A 66 11.51 26.37 -3.36
N SER A 67 11.45 25.57 -4.45
CA SER A 67 11.49 26.09 -5.82
C SER A 67 10.14 26.56 -6.33
N GLU A 68 9.06 25.83 -6.04
CA GLU A 68 7.75 26.07 -6.66
C GLU A 68 6.78 26.84 -5.76
N LEU A 69 6.92 26.73 -4.42
CA LEU A 69 5.97 27.28 -3.45
C LEU A 69 6.57 28.39 -2.56
N SER A 70 7.67 29.00 -2.97
CA SER A 70 8.36 30.07 -2.22
C SER A 70 8.76 29.69 -0.79
N GLY A 71 8.95 28.40 -0.51
CA GLY A 71 9.50 27.89 0.76
C GLY A 71 8.61 28.06 2.00
N SER A 72 7.30 28.27 1.82
CA SER A 72 6.38 28.53 2.94
C SER A 72 6.11 27.34 3.86
N VAL A 73 6.42 26.12 3.42
CA VAL A 73 6.20 24.88 4.18
C VAL A 73 7.53 24.20 4.47
N LYS A 74 7.81 23.90 5.75
CA LYS A 74 8.96 23.11 6.16
C LYS A 74 8.51 21.71 6.57
N LEU A 75 9.09 20.69 5.95
CA LEU A 75 8.83 19.29 6.29
C LEU A 75 9.68 18.91 7.51
N ASN A 76 9.03 18.69 8.63
CA ASN A 76 9.67 18.20 9.87
C ASN A 76 9.07 16.82 10.19
N ILE A 77 9.58 15.79 9.54
CA ILE A 77 9.03 14.43 9.60
C ILE A 77 10.12 13.50 10.12
N ALA A 78 9.87 12.89 11.29
CA ALA A 78 10.75 11.86 11.84
C ALA A 78 10.63 10.57 11.01
N VAL A 79 11.75 9.85 10.81
CA VAL A 79 11.73 8.57 10.07
C VAL A 79 12.40 7.50 10.90
N PHE A 80 11.70 6.41 11.12
CA PHE A 80 12.16 5.25 11.88
C PHE A 80 12.03 3.97 11.07
N GLY A 81 12.98 3.06 11.21
CA GLY A 81 12.92 1.71 10.68
C GLY A 81 12.41 0.74 11.74
N MET A 82 11.58 -0.20 11.34
CA MET A 82 11.11 -1.29 12.20
C MET A 82 11.96 -2.52 11.97
N VAL A 83 12.78 -2.89 12.97
CA VAL A 83 13.62 -4.11 12.92
C VAL A 83 12.81 -5.27 13.48
N LYS A 84 12.77 -6.35 12.73
CA LYS A 84 12.08 -7.59 13.11
C LYS A 84 13.06 -8.56 13.78
N ASP A 85 12.54 -9.37 14.68
CA ASP A 85 13.22 -10.53 15.23
C ASP A 85 13.06 -11.77 14.30
N ASP A 86 13.59 -12.90 14.74
CA ASP A 86 13.53 -14.17 14.01
C ASP A 86 12.09 -14.71 13.88
N THR A 87 11.16 -14.19 14.68
CA THR A 87 9.73 -14.52 14.62
C THR A 87 8.93 -13.58 13.71
N HIS A 88 9.60 -12.67 13.01
CA HIS A 88 9.02 -11.61 12.19
C HIS A 88 8.21 -10.54 12.95
N SER A 89 8.33 -10.51 14.28
CA SER A 89 7.73 -9.48 15.13
C SER A 89 8.65 -8.25 15.23
N THR A 90 8.07 -7.05 15.32
CA THR A 90 8.87 -5.84 15.50
C THR A 90 9.54 -5.84 16.86
N ARG A 91 10.87 -5.94 16.86
CA ARG A 91 11.69 -5.96 18.06
C ARG A 91 12.08 -4.58 18.54
N ALA A 92 12.47 -3.71 17.61
CA ALA A 92 12.98 -2.39 17.91
C ALA A 92 12.69 -1.38 16.79
N LEU A 93 12.69 -0.11 17.13
CA LEU A 93 12.81 0.98 16.18
C LEU A 93 14.27 1.42 16.09
N ILE A 94 14.69 1.79 14.89
CA ILE A 94 16.03 2.34 14.65
C ILE A 94 15.95 3.68 13.93
N ASP A 95 16.95 4.51 14.16
CA ASP A 95 17.21 5.73 13.40
C ASP A 95 18.09 5.46 12.16
N GLU A 96 18.51 6.52 11.48
CA GLU A 96 19.39 6.48 10.31
C GLU A 96 20.81 6.00 10.64
N GLU A 97 21.28 6.25 11.85
CA GLU A 97 22.57 5.84 12.38
C GLU A 97 22.55 4.40 12.92
N ARG A 98 21.42 3.71 12.86
CA ARG A 98 21.15 2.38 13.40
C ARG A 98 21.09 2.31 14.93
N ASN A 99 20.92 3.44 15.58
CA ASN A 99 20.70 3.43 17.02
C ASN A 99 19.28 2.94 17.33
N GLU A 100 19.16 2.06 18.30
CA GLU A 100 17.84 1.62 18.78
C GLU A 100 17.18 2.74 19.59
N ILE A 101 15.96 3.06 19.22
CA ILE A 101 15.16 4.08 19.89
C ILE A 101 14.40 3.43 21.04
N GLN A 102 14.69 3.88 22.25
CA GLN A 102 14.01 3.41 23.46
C GLN A 102 12.60 4.01 23.50
N ILE A 103 11.59 3.16 23.42
CA ILE A 103 10.17 3.53 23.57
C ILE A 103 9.50 2.64 24.60
N SER A 104 8.37 3.10 25.13
CA SER A 104 7.61 2.29 26.09
C SER A 104 7.03 1.05 25.40
N GLU A 105 6.87 -0.04 26.15
CA GLU A 105 6.24 -1.27 25.68
C GLU A 105 4.83 -1.02 25.10
N LYS A 106 4.05 -0.13 25.72
CA LYS A 106 2.75 0.29 25.20
C LYS A 106 2.82 0.86 23.78
N LEU A 107 3.81 1.71 23.52
CA LEU A 107 3.99 2.33 22.21
C LEU A 107 4.50 1.31 21.20
N MET A 108 5.40 0.41 21.60
CA MET A 108 5.86 -0.68 20.74
C MET A 108 4.70 -1.58 20.32
N ASN A 109 3.86 -2.00 21.26
CA ASN A 109 2.68 -2.82 20.96
C ASN A 109 1.69 -2.12 20.03
N LEU A 110 1.50 -0.81 20.19
CA LEU A 110 0.66 -0.01 19.30
C LEU A 110 1.21 0.00 17.87
N ILE A 111 2.51 0.25 17.70
CA ILE A 111 3.19 0.29 16.40
C ILE A 111 3.12 -1.07 15.73
N THR A 112 3.40 -2.15 16.47
CA THR A 112 3.31 -3.53 15.96
C THR A 112 1.90 -3.86 15.49
N ASN A 113 0.88 -3.52 16.26
CA ASN A 113 -0.52 -3.72 15.85
C ASN A 113 -0.88 -2.96 14.57
N PHE A 114 -0.41 -1.72 14.42
CA PHE A 114 -0.60 -0.97 13.17
C PHE A 114 0.11 -1.61 11.99
N GLN A 115 1.35 -2.08 12.20
CA GLN A 115 2.10 -2.78 11.16
C GLN A 115 1.35 -4.03 10.68
N ASP A 116 0.85 -4.85 11.60
CA ASP A 116 0.10 -6.07 11.29
C ASP A 116 -1.17 -5.76 10.49
N GLN A 117 -1.94 -4.74 10.90
CA GLN A 117 -3.14 -4.30 10.19
C GLN A 117 -2.82 -3.79 8.77
N VAL A 118 -1.74 -3.04 8.60
CA VAL A 118 -1.29 -2.56 7.27
C VAL A 118 -0.87 -3.74 6.40
N HIS A 119 -0.12 -4.68 6.96
CA HIS A 119 0.34 -5.89 6.27
C HIS A 119 -0.84 -6.76 5.82
N GLU A 120 -1.78 -7.06 6.71
CA GLU A 120 -3.00 -7.82 6.39
C GLU A 120 -3.84 -7.11 5.31
N THR A 121 -3.96 -5.78 5.41
CA THR A 121 -4.64 -4.97 4.40
C THR A 121 -3.95 -5.06 3.04
N ALA A 122 -2.62 -5.06 2.99
CA ALA A 122 -1.86 -5.20 1.76
C ALA A 122 -2.04 -6.60 1.14
N ILE A 123 -1.91 -7.66 1.93
CA ILE A 123 -2.12 -9.05 1.48
C ILE A 123 -3.54 -9.24 0.93
N SER A 124 -4.55 -8.78 1.66
CA SER A 124 -5.95 -8.91 1.22
C SER A 124 -6.22 -8.18 -0.09
N TYR A 125 -5.55 -7.05 -0.31
CA TYR A 125 -5.64 -6.30 -1.56
C TYR A 125 -4.96 -7.03 -2.73
N HIS A 126 -3.78 -7.58 -2.52
CA HIS A 126 -3.08 -8.37 -3.55
C HIS A 126 -3.87 -9.64 -3.93
N ARG A 127 -4.49 -10.32 -2.95
CA ARG A 127 -5.40 -11.43 -3.21
C ARG A 127 -6.56 -11.00 -4.09
N LYS A 128 -7.24 -9.91 -3.74
CA LYS A 128 -8.37 -9.37 -4.54
C LYS A 128 -7.97 -8.95 -5.95
N LEU A 129 -6.77 -8.42 -6.16
CA LEU A 129 -6.27 -8.08 -7.49
C LEU A 129 -6.01 -9.34 -8.31
N ARG A 130 -5.36 -10.34 -7.72
CA ARG A 130 -5.08 -11.63 -8.35
C ARG A 130 -6.38 -12.35 -8.74
N ASP A 131 -7.34 -12.39 -7.81
CA ASP A 131 -8.66 -12.97 -8.08
C ASP A 131 -9.37 -12.26 -9.23
N LYS A 132 -9.24 -10.92 -9.32
CA LYS A 132 -9.81 -10.14 -10.44
C LYS A 132 -9.10 -10.42 -11.76
N GLU A 133 -7.79 -10.58 -11.78
CA GLU A 133 -7.03 -10.88 -12.99
C GLU A 133 -7.33 -12.29 -13.51
N ILE A 134 -7.36 -13.29 -12.63
CA ILE A 134 -7.77 -14.66 -12.95
C ILE A 134 -9.22 -14.66 -13.48
N THR A 135 -10.12 -13.96 -12.79
CA THR A 135 -11.52 -13.81 -13.17
C THR A 135 -11.69 -13.20 -14.56
N LYS A 136 -10.84 -12.25 -14.90
CA LYS A 136 -10.89 -11.56 -16.21
C LYS A 136 -10.44 -12.48 -17.34
N SER A 137 -9.45 -13.34 -17.09
CA SER A 137 -8.92 -14.26 -18.08
C SER A 137 -9.85 -15.45 -18.35
N GLU A 138 -10.28 -16.20 -17.34
CA GLU A 138 -10.98 -17.46 -17.51
C GLU A 138 -12.42 -17.32 -18.07
N LEU A 139 -13.17 -16.30 -17.63
CA LEU A 139 -14.51 -16.07 -18.17
C LEU A 139 -14.49 -15.42 -19.57
N ASP A 140 -13.41 -14.74 -19.95
CA ASP A 140 -13.25 -14.16 -21.27
C ASP A 140 -12.99 -15.23 -22.35
N GLU A 141 -12.45 -16.40 -21.98
CA GLU A 141 -12.20 -17.52 -22.89
C GLU A 141 -13.48 -18.32 -23.20
N ILE A 142 -14.56 -18.12 -22.42
CA ILE A 142 -15.80 -18.90 -22.63
C ILE A 142 -16.67 -18.20 -23.66
N LYS A 143 -16.82 -18.85 -24.83
CA LYS A 143 -17.66 -18.36 -25.93
C LYS A 143 -19.12 -18.21 -25.48
N GLY A 144 -19.66 -16.97 -25.60
CA GLY A 144 -21.04 -16.66 -25.20
C GLY A 144 -21.18 -16.01 -23.82
N ILE A 145 -20.08 -15.81 -23.09
CA ILE A 145 -20.06 -15.01 -21.87
C ILE A 145 -19.49 -13.62 -22.19
N GLY A 146 -20.38 -12.65 -22.41
CA GLY A 146 -20.00 -11.24 -22.55
C GLY A 146 -19.85 -10.52 -21.21
N GLU A 147 -19.39 -9.25 -21.24
CA GLU A 147 -19.13 -8.43 -20.05
C GLU A 147 -20.34 -8.33 -19.09
N THR A 148 -21.56 -8.28 -19.62
CA THR A 148 -22.79 -8.19 -18.82
C THR A 148 -23.01 -9.47 -18.01
N LYS A 149 -22.96 -10.62 -18.70
CA LYS A 149 -23.17 -11.94 -18.09
C LYS A 149 -22.08 -12.28 -17.07
N LYS A 150 -20.83 -11.91 -17.36
CA LYS A 150 -19.69 -12.01 -16.47
C LYS A 150 -19.91 -11.22 -15.17
N LYS A 151 -20.39 -9.96 -15.26
CA LYS A 151 -20.71 -9.13 -14.08
C LYS A 151 -21.81 -9.74 -13.22
N GLU A 152 -22.86 -10.25 -13.83
CA GLU A 152 -23.96 -10.88 -13.11
C GLU A 152 -23.56 -12.20 -12.45
N LEU A 153 -22.77 -13.05 -13.12
CA LEU A 153 -22.20 -14.26 -12.52
C LEU A 153 -21.33 -13.93 -11.30
N LEU A 154 -20.42 -12.98 -11.41
CA LEU A 154 -19.55 -12.58 -10.33
C LEU A 154 -20.28 -11.90 -9.18
N LYS A 155 -21.34 -11.15 -9.48
CA LYS A 155 -22.20 -10.53 -8.46
C LYS A 155 -22.95 -11.58 -7.66
N HIS A 156 -23.42 -12.65 -8.32
CA HIS A 156 -24.21 -13.71 -7.69
C HIS A 156 -23.32 -14.69 -6.90
N PHE A 157 -22.26 -15.19 -7.48
CA PHE A 157 -21.39 -16.21 -6.87
C PHE A 157 -20.20 -15.64 -6.09
N GLY A 158 -19.81 -14.39 -6.32
CA GLY A 158 -18.73 -13.69 -5.62
C GLY A 158 -17.31 -14.04 -6.08
N SER A 159 -17.08 -15.24 -6.65
CA SER A 159 -15.77 -15.65 -7.17
C SER A 159 -15.90 -16.73 -8.25
N ILE A 160 -14.84 -16.87 -9.09
CA ILE A 160 -14.78 -17.96 -10.11
C ILE A 160 -14.80 -19.34 -9.48
N ASN A 161 -14.11 -19.54 -8.37
CA ASN A 161 -14.11 -20.83 -7.71
C ASN A 161 -15.51 -21.26 -7.30
N LYS A 162 -16.31 -20.32 -6.78
CA LYS A 162 -17.72 -20.60 -6.48
C LYS A 162 -18.57 -20.85 -7.72
N ILE A 163 -18.24 -20.21 -8.85
CA ILE A 163 -18.92 -20.49 -10.14
C ILE A 163 -18.57 -21.91 -10.62
N ARG A 164 -17.32 -22.35 -10.46
CA ARG A 164 -16.90 -23.72 -10.81
C ARG A 164 -17.57 -24.80 -9.97
N GLU A 165 -17.81 -24.50 -8.69
CA GLU A 165 -18.44 -25.41 -7.73
C GLU A 165 -19.98 -25.38 -7.82
N ALA A 166 -20.55 -24.36 -8.47
CA ALA A 166 -21.97 -24.15 -8.58
C ALA A 166 -22.64 -25.18 -9.52
N ASN A 167 -23.90 -25.53 -9.23
CA ASN A 167 -24.68 -26.41 -10.09
C ASN A 167 -25.05 -25.70 -11.41
N ILE A 168 -25.05 -26.46 -12.50
CA ILE A 168 -25.40 -25.95 -13.84
C ILE A 168 -26.77 -25.27 -13.87
N GLU A 169 -27.72 -25.79 -13.10
CA GLU A 169 -29.05 -25.20 -12.97
C GLU A 169 -29.05 -23.82 -12.29
N GLU A 170 -28.14 -23.58 -11.37
CA GLU A 170 -28.00 -22.27 -10.70
C GLU A 170 -27.34 -21.25 -11.64
N ILE A 171 -26.33 -21.69 -12.39
CA ILE A 171 -25.65 -20.84 -13.37
C ILE A 171 -26.61 -20.46 -14.51
N ALA A 172 -27.45 -21.40 -14.97
CA ALA A 172 -28.41 -21.18 -16.05
C ALA A 172 -29.54 -20.18 -15.69
N LYS A 173 -29.82 -19.98 -14.43
CA LYS A 173 -30.84 -19.00 -13.96
C LYS A 173 -30.39 -17.54 -14.08
N ILE A 174 -29.09 -17.29 -14.25
CA ILE A 174 -28.55 -15.94 -14.35
C ILE A 174 -28.78 -15.41 -15.77
N LYS A 175 -29.69 -14.44 -15.84
CA LYS A 175 -30.01 -13.71 -17.08
C LYS A 175 -28.90 -12.70 -17.40
N GLY A 176 -28.39 -12.69 -18.62
CA GLY A 176 -27.40 -11.72 -19.12
C GLY A 176 -27.01 -12.04 -20.55
#